data_d2608a7bdab350b287344ed412880386
#
_entry.id   d2608a7bdab350b287344ed412880386
#
_cell.length_a   1.000
_cell.length_b   1.000
_cell.length_c   1.000
_cell.angle_alpha   90.00
_cell.angle_beta   90.00
_cell.angle_gamma   90.00
#
_symmetry.space_group_name_H-M   'P 1'
#
loop_
_entity.id
_entity.type
_entity.pdbx_description
1 polymer ?
#
loop_
_entity_poly.entity_id
_entity_poly.type
_entity_poly.pdbx_seq_one_letter_code
_entity_poly.pdbx_strand_id
1 'polypeptide(L)'
;MHIRNIIFTAILCFVSALTAAASSPKREMRGVWVATVWGIDWPSTIGADKAAARRQQAEMTALLDRLKELNFTTVCFQVRSMGDVMYDSALEPWSGFLTGRRGNAPAWDPLAFVVDECHRRGLECYAWVNPFRWSTGTLYDTPADRKWRKNGWLLTHGKYTVFNPGMEEVRQHIVEVCREIVDGYDVDGLVFDDYFYPNRIPETNDAPDYGLYLSDAPWMDFGDWRRACVHKAVADVSAMIRDTRRGCRFGISPAGVAGKGSTSAPKWGVDACDVKASDWQYAEIYSDPLGLMYQGTVDFISPQIYWGTTHATAPYGPIARWWAGASNQFGSHFYPSVTLERLAKGDRRENIADLGRQIDCNRAESLDGNQGIIIYSAKFVGDVAGCLRDRFAHPSLTPVVAGGPEAPSEAPRGLRHDGSALAWRESDGEPGELMRYTVYAVPPGVGRDEAMAPDGDGIDGRYLLGVTYEPRYDIGRRERGWRYAVCAYSPSSAESAPAWLE
;
A
#
# COMPACT_ATOMS: atom_id res chain seq x y z
N MET A 1 12.81 -10.91 53.95
CA MET A 1 11.68 -10.05 53.47
C MET A 1 11.94 -9.32 52.15
N HIS A 2 13.21 -9.03 51.79
CA HIS A 2 13.52 -8.28 50.56
C HIS A 2 13.45 -9.08 49.22
N ILE A 3 13.72 -10.38 49.27
CA ILE A 3 13.74 -11.22 48.05
C ILE A 3 12.32 -11.48 47.49
N ARG A 4 11.29 -11.61 48.35
CA ARG A 4 9.90 -11.83 47.93
C ARG A 4 9.30 -10.60 47.23
N ASN A 5 9.70 -9.38 47.59
CA ASN A 5 9.20 -8.16 46.96
C ASN A 5 9.83 -7.90 45.59
N ILE A 6 11.09 -8.30 45.37
CA ILE A 6 11.77 -8.18 44.08
C ILE A 6 11.15 -9.13 43.05
N ILE A 7 10.79 -10.36 43.44
CA ILE A 7 10.14 -11.33 42.55
C ILE A 7 8.73 -10.88 42.20
N PHE A 8 7.98 -10.28 43.13
CA PHE A 8 6.63 -9.78 42.85
C PHE A 8 6.64 -8.55 41.89
N THR A 9 7.61 -7.66 42.08
CA THR A 9 7.77 -6.49 41.17
C THR A 9 8.23 -6.90 39.79
N ALA A 10 9.14 -7.89 39.67
CA ALA A 10 9.58 -8.43 38.39
C ALA A 10 8.46 -9.17 37.65
N ILE A 11 7.61 -9.91 38.36
CA ILE A 11 6.44 -10.60 37.78
C ILE A 11 5.38 -9.58 37.34
N LEU A 12 5.13 -8.51 38.12
CA LEU A 12 4.20 -7.44 37.69
C LEU A 12 4.70 -6.67 36.49
N CYS A 13 6.00 -6.37 36.41
CA CYS A 13 6.59 -5.74 35.21
C CYS A 13 6.57 -6.67 34.00
N PHE A 14 6.75 -7.99 34.20
CA PHE A 14 6.68 -8.95 33.09
C PHE A 14 5.25 -9.19 32.63
N VAL A 15 4.25 -9.19 33.53
CA VAL A 15 2.82 -9.27 33.15
C VAL A 15 2.35 -7.97 32.48
N SER A 16 2.84 -6.80 32.94
CA SER A 16 2.53 -5.51 32.26
C SER A 16 3.16 -5.40 30.88
N ALA A 17 4.36 -5.95 30.67
CA ALA A 17 4.99 -6.01 29.36
C ALA A 17 4.27 -6.97 28.39
N LEU A 18 3.70 -8.08 28.89
CA LEU A 18 2.92 -9.03 28.10
C LEU A 18 1.52 -8.50 27.73
N THR A 19 0.95 -7.59 28.53
CA THR A 19 -0.34 -6.95 28.20
C THR A 19 -0.18 -5.73 27.30
N ALA A 20 0.98 -5.07 27.27
CA ALA A 20 1.26 -3.97 26.34
C ALA A 20 1.46 -4.42 24.87
N ALA A 21 1.83 -5.69 24.65
CA ALA A 21 2.03 -6.25 23.29
C ALA A 21 0.71 -6.58 22.55
N ALA A 22 -0.45 -6.41 23.17
CA ALA A 22 -1.75 -6.78 22.60
C ALA A 22 -2.65 -5.57 22.25
N SER A 23 -2.21 -4.34 22.46
CA SER A 23 -3.02 -3.17 22.07
C SER A 23 -2.90 -2.89 20.58
N SER A 24 -4.03 -2.89 19.89
CA SER A 24 -4.14 -2.46 18.51
C SER A 24 -3.77 -0.96 18.43
N PRO A 25 -2.72 -0.55 17.71
CA PRO A 25 -2.28 0.84 17.70
C PRO A 25 -3.31 1.75 17.01
N LYS A 26 -3.38 3.01 17.43
CA LYS A 26 -4.25 4.02 16.79
C LYS A 26 -3.88 4.21 15.33
N ARG A 27 -2.59 4.24 15.01
CA ARG A 27 -2.09 4.43 13.66
C ARG A 27 -1.32 3.20 13.18
N GLU A 28 -1.81 2.58 12.12
CA GLU A 28 -1.19 1.42 11.50
C GLU A 28 -1.75 1.24 10.08
N MET A 29 -0.90 1.23 9.08
CA MET A 29 -1.30 0.79 7.73
C MET A 29 -1.66 -0.71 7.79
N ARG A 30 -2.90 -1.06 7.51
CA ARG A 30 -3.39 -2.44 7.39
C ARG A 30 -3.87 -2.65 5.99
N GLY A 31 -2.91 -2.88 5.11
CA GLY A 31 -3.16 -2.99 3.68
C GLY A 31 -3.37 -4.42 3.23
N VAL A 32 -4.01 -4.57 2.08
CA VAL A 32 -4.15 -5.83 1.37
C VAL A 32 -3.97 -5.63 -0.13
N TRP A 33 -3.23 -6.54 -0.77
CA TRP A 33 -3.12 -6.60 -2.22
C TRP A 33 -4.31 -7.36 -2.81
N VAL A 34 -4.92 -6.77 -3.84
CA VAL A 34 -5.97 -7.40 -4.65
C VAL A 34 -5.45 -7.53 -6.07
N ALA A 35 -4.92 -8.70 -6.41
CA ALA A 35 -4.34 -9.00 -7.71
C ALA A 35 -5.42 -9.34 -8.73
N THR A 36 -5.42 -8.63 -9.87
CA THR A 36 -6.33 -8.87 -10.99
C THR A 36 -5.72 -9.74 -12.08
N VAL A 37 -4.38 -9.73 -12.19
CA VAL A 37 -3.65 -10.56 -13.13
C VAL A 37 -4.01 -12.03 -12.94
N TRP A 38 -4.35 -12.71 -14.03
CA TRP A 38 -4.82 -14.12 -14.04
C TRP A 38 -6.01 -14.42 -13.11
N GLY A 39 -6.74 -13.41 -12.65
CA GLY A 39 -7.84 -13.57 -11.69
C GLY A 39 -7.38 -14.18 -10.36
N ILE A 40 -6.18 -13.84 -9.88
CA ILE A 40 -5.61 -14.40 -8.64
C ILE A 40 -6.55 -14.15 -7.46
N ASP A 41 -6.96 -12.91 -7.25
CA ASP A 41 -7.88 -12.52 -6.18
C ASP A 41 -9.26 -12.14 -6.72
N TRP A 42 -9.29 -11.40 -7.85
CA TRP A 42 -10.48 -10.88 -8.48
C TRP A 42 -10.20 -10.52 -9.95
N PRO A 43 -11.19 -10.67 -10.88
CA PRO A 43 -12.48 -11.31 -10.65
C PRO A 43 -12.41 -12.83 -10.83
N SER A 44 -13.29 -13.56 -10.17
CA SER A 44 -13.51 -14.99 -10.43
C SER A 44 -14.40 -15.21 -11.67
N THR A 45 -15.29 -14.25 -11.95
CA THR A 45 -16.16 -14.22 -13.13
C THR A 45 -15.53 -13.38 -14.23
N ILE A 46 -15.22 -14.01 -15.37
CA ILE A 46 -14.72 -13.33 -16.56
C ILE A 46 -15.87 -13.03 -17.53
N GLY A 47 -15.95 -11.81 -18.06
CA GLY A 47 -16.94 -11.40 -19.04
C GLY A 47 -17.12 -9.91 -19.15
N ALA A 48 -17.67 -9.44 -20.30
CA ALA A 48 -17.83 -8.02 -20.61
C ALA A 48 -19.28 -7.51 -20.50
N ASP A 49 -20.26 -8.43 -20.39
CA ASP A 49 -21.67 -8.08 -20.38
C ASP A 49 -22.17 -7.60 -19.00
N LYS A 50 -23.40 -7.06 -18.97
CA LYS A 50 -24.04 -6.58 -17.73
C LYS A 50 -24.22 -7.67 -16.67
N ALA A 51 -24.33 -8.95 -17.05
CA ALA A 51 -24.49 -10.06 -16.10
C ALA A 51 -23.15 -10.39 -15.44
N ALA A 52 -22.05 -10.38 -16.21
CA ALA A 52 -20.69 -10.49 -15.68
C ALA A 52 -20.38 -9.30 -14.75
N ALA A 53 -20.67 -8.06 -15.18
CA ALA A 53 -20.48 -6.86 -14.37
C ALA A 53 -21.14 -6.97 -12.99
N ARG A 54 -22.41 -7.39 -12.91
CA ARG A 54 -23.10 -7.56 -11.61
C ARG A 54 -22.44 -8.59 -10.71
N ARG A 55 -21.93 -9.70 -11.27
CA ARG A 55 -21.22 -10.73 -10.48
C ARG A 55 -19.87 -10.22 -9.99
N GLN A 56 -19.09 -9.57 -10.86
CA GLN A 56 -17.81 -8.94 -10.54
C GLN A 56 -17.96 -7.90 -9.43
N GLN A 57 -18.99 -7.04 -9.51
CA GLN A 57 -19.32 -6.07 -8.46
C GLN A 57 -19.68 -6.74 -7.14
N ALA A 58 -20.54 -7.77 -7.16
CA ALA A 58 -20.93 -8.49 -5.95
C ALA A 58 -19.74 -9.20 -5.28
N GLU A 59 -18.83 -9.79 -6.07
CA GLU A 59 -17.58 -10.39 -5.56
C GLU A 59 -16.71 -9.35 -4.85
N MET A 60 -16.53 -8.18 -5.46
CA MET A 60 -15.74 -7.09 -4.89
C MET A 60 -16.38 -6.53 -3.62
N THR A 61 -17.68 -6.26 -3.65
CA THR A 61 -18.44 -5.78 -2.47
C THR A 61 -18.27 -6.73 -1.28
N ALA A 62 -18.45 -8.04 -1.50
CA ALA A 62 -18.28 -9.05 -0.44
C ALA A 62 -16.83 -9.12 0.09
N LEU A 63 -15.83 -8.90 -0.76
CA LEU A 63 -14.44 -8.82 -0.35
C LEU A 63 -14.21 -7.59 0.54
N LEU A 64 -14.66 -6.40 0.10
CA LEU A 64 -14.48 -5.14 0.83
C LEU A 64 -15.24 -5.14 2.17
N ASP A 65 -16.43 -5.73 2.25
CA ASP A 65 -17.17 -5.92 3.51
C ASP A 65 -16.35 -6.72 4.52
N ARG A 66 -15.75 -7.83 4.08
CA ARG A 66 -14.87 -8.66 4.92
C ARG A 66 -13.62 -7.89 5.39
N LEU A 67 -13.00 -7.10 4.52
CA LEU A 67 -11.84 -6.29 4.88
C LEU A 67 -12.21 -5.24 5.94
N LYS A 68 -13.36 -4.58 5.78
CA LYS A 68 -13.89 -3.63 6.77
C LYS A 68 -14.15 -4.32 8.12
N GLU A 69 -14.79 -5.49 8.14
CA GLU A 69 -15.03 -6.27 9.36
C GLU A 69 -13.76 -6.70 10.09
N LEU A 70 -12.64 -6.81 9.37
CA LEU A 70 -11.33 -7.17 9.91
C LEU A 70 -10.44 -5.94 10.19
N ASN A 71 -11.01 -4.73 10.18
CA ASN A 71 -10.32 -3.48 10.47
C ASN A 71 -9.09 -3.21 9.58
N PHE A 72 -9.14 -3.63 8.30
CA PHE A 72 -8.20 -3.12 7.30
C PHE A 72 -8.39 -1.62 7.10
N THR A 73 -7.34 -0.93 6.65
CA THR A 73 -7.35 0.50 6.36
C THR A 73 -7.26 0.79 4.88
N THR A 74 -6.61 -0.09 4.11
CA THR A 74 -6.18 0.21 2.74
C THR A 74 -6.28 -1.01 1.84
N VAL A 75 -6.73 -0.77 0.60
CA VAL A 75 -6.79 -1.77 -0.47
C VAL A 75 -5.85 -1.34 -1.60
N CYS A 76 -4.85 -2.16 -1.93
CA CYS A 76 -3.99 -1.98 -3.10
C CYS A 76 -4.59 -2.78 -4.26
N PHE A 77 -5.41 -2.12 -5.08
CA PHE A 77 -6.12 -2.74 -6.19
C PHE A 77 -5.30 -2.70 -7.47
N GLN A 78 -5.00 -3.85 -8.09
CA GLN A 78 -4.20 -3.93 -9.30
C GLN A 78 -4.99 -3.42 -10.51
N VAL A 79 -4.71 -2.19 -10.91
CA VAL A 79 -5.38 -1.50 -12.02
C VAL A 79 -4.65 -1.65 -13.36
N ARG A 80 -3.34 -1.96 -13.32
CA ARG A 80 -2.51 -2.17 -14.51
C ARG A 80 -1.52 -3.31 -14.26
N SER A 81 -1.67 -4.40 -15.00
CA SER A 81 -0.88 -5.61 -14.79
C SER A 81 0.15 -5.90 -15.89
N MET A 82 -0.20 -5.70 -17.15
CA MET A 82 0.63 -6.04 -18.32
C MET A 82 0.47 -5.04 -19.48
N GLY A 83 0.52 -3.71 -19.22
CA GLY A 83 0.21 -2.69 -20.23
C GLY A 83 -1.25 -2.81 -20.69
N ASP A 84 -2.11 -3.18 -19.79
CA ASP A 84 -3.56 -3.27 -19.90
C ASP A 84 -4.20 -2.82 -18.59
N VAL A 85 -5.40 -2.30 -18.62
CA VAL A 85 -5.98 -1.56 -17.51
C VAL A 85 -7.37 -2.05 -17.10
N MET A 86 -7.76 -1.73 -15.86
CA MET A 86 -9.06 -2.01 -15.25
C MET A 86 -9.95 -0.75 -15.16
N TYR A 87 -9.73 0.23 -16.04
CA TYR A 87 -10.47 1.49 -16.11
C TYR A 87 -10.57 1.98 -17.56
N ASP A 88 -11.38 2.99 -17.83
CA ASP A 88 -11.55 3.56 -19.18
C ASP A 88 -10.36 4.46 -19.53
N SER A 89 -9.39 3.91 -20.24
CA SER A 89 -8.15 4.58 -20.64
C SER A 89 -8.16 4.97 -22.11
N ALA A 90 -7.69 6.18 -22.40
CA ALA A 90 -7.41 6.61 -23.75
C ALA A 90 -6.06 6.07 -24.30
N LEU A 91 -5.20 5.57 -23.43
CA LEU A 91 -3.81 5.20 -23.74
C LEU A 91 -3.60 3.70 -23.89
N GLU A 92 -4.25 2.90 -23.04
CA GLU A 92 -4.02 1.45 -22.92
C GLU A 92 -5.30 0.62 -23.10
N PRO A 93 -5.18 -0.62 -23.58
CA PRO A 93 -6.35 -1.46 -23.81
C PRO A 93 -6.91 -2.00 -22.48
N TRP A 94 -8.21 -2.25 -22.44
CA TRP A 94 -8.87 -3.00 -21.37
C TRP A 94 -8.21 -4.36 -21.13
N SER A 95 -8.11 -4.73 -19.86
CA SER A 95 -7.51 -6.00 -19.47
C SER A 95 -8.33 -7.22 -19.90
N GLY A 96 -7.63 -8.19 -20.48
CA GLY A 96 -8.22 -9.48 -20.81
C GLY A 96 -8.56 -10.33 -19.59
N PHE A 97 -7.98 -10.05 -18.44
CA PHE A 97 -8.29 -10.75 -17.18
C PHE A 97 -9.68 -10.40 -16.64
N LEU A 98 -10.22 -9.25 -17.04
CA LEU A 98 -11.58 -8.84 -16.70
C LEU A 98 -12.62 -9.41 -17.67
N THR A 99 -12.35 -9.32 -18.97
CA THR A 99 -13.37 -9.52 -20.01
C THR A 99 -13.16 -10.79 -20.84
N GLY A 100 -12.03 -11.48 -20.63
CA GLY A 100 -11.63 -12.67 -21.40
C GLY A 100 -10.88 -12.35 -22.69
N ARG A 101 -10.86 -11.07 -23.11
CA ARG A 101 -10.11 -10.63 -24.29
C ARG A 101 -9.56 -9.22 -24.09
N ARG A 102 -8.23 -9.08 -24.20
CA ARG A 102 -7.55 -7.78 -24.15
C ARG A 102 -8.11 -6.80 -25.18
N GLY A 103 -8.40 -5.58 -24.75
CA GLY A 103 -9.00 -4.52 -25.56
C GLY A 103 -10.53 -4.59 -25.69
N ASN A 104 -11.19 -5.59 -25.10
CA ASN A 104 -12.65 -5.66 -25.05
C ASN A 104 -13.17 -4.88 -23.84
N ALA A 105 -13.95 -3.83 -24.06
CA ALA A 105 -14.48 -2.99 -23.00
C ALA A 105 -15.56 -3.73 -22.18
N PRO A 106 -15.53 -3.64 -20.85
CA PRO A 106 -16.60 -4.13 -19.97
C PRO A 106 -17.82 -3.19 -20.02
N ALA A 107 -18.95 -3.62 -19.45
CA ALA A 107 -20.17 -2.81 -19.34
C ALA A 107 -20.13 -1.78 -18.17
N TRP A 108 -18.99 -1.59 -17.50
CA TRP A 108 -18.82 -0.76 -16.31
C TRP A 108 -17.36 -0.37 -16.12
N ASP A 109 -17.08 0.59 -15.23
CA ASP A 109 -15.72 0.97 -14.85
C ASP A 109 -15.35 0.35 -13.50
N PRO A 110 -14.44 -0.65 -13.46
CA PRO A 110 -14.01 -1.30 -12.22
C PRO A 110 -13.29 -0.38 -11.24
N LEU A 111 -12.41 0.50 -11.71
CA LEU A 111 -11.65 1.37 -10.82
C LEU A 111 -12.56 2.37 -10.12
N ALA A 112 -13.45 3.04 -10.87
CA ALA A 112 -14.43 3.96 -10.28
C ALA A 112 -15.27 3.26 -9.20
N PHE A 113 -15.77 2.06 -9.48
CA PHE A 113 -16.57 1.30 -8.53
C PHE A 113 -15.77 0.89 -7.28
N VAL A 114 -14.52 0.42 -7.44
CA VAL A 114 -13.70 -0.02 -6.30
C VAL A 114 -13.33 1.16 -5.40
N VAL A 115 -13.00 2.31 -5.96
CA VAL A 115 -12.75 3.54 -5.20
C VAL A 115 -13.99 3.92 -4.39
N ASP A 116 -15.16 4.05 -5.03
CA ASP A 116 -16.41 4.38 -4.36
C ASP A 116 -16.76 3.41 -3.22
N GLU A 117 -16.63 2.11 -3.48
CA GLU A 117 -16.94 1.09 -2.48
C GLU A 117 -15.93 1.03 -1.34
N CYS A 118 -14.65 1.35 -1.58
CA CYS A 118 -13.65 1.54 -0.53
C CYS A 118 -14.02 2.73 0.35
N HIS A 119 -14.29 3.90 -0.25
CA HIS A 119 -14.61 5.13 0.47
C HIS A 119 -15.89 5.03 1.30
N ARG A 120 -16.94 4.37 0.79
CA ARG A 120 -18.17 4.07 1.58
C ARG A 120 -17.90 3.28 2.86
N ARG A 121 -16.80 2.51 2.89
CA ARG A 121 -16.38 1.72 4.06
C ARG A 121 -15.32 2.42 4.90
N GLY A 122 -14.85 3.61 4.50
CA GLY A 122 -13.75 4.32 5.14
C GLY A 122 -12.41 3.62 4.92
N LEU A 123 -12.24 2.91 3.79
CA LEU A 123 -10.99 2.30 3.35
C LEU A 123 -10.31 3.22 2.33
N GLU A 124 -8.99 3.36 2.42
CA GLU A 124 -8.19 3.97 1.36
C GLU A 124 -8.06 3.00 0.17
N CYS A 125 -8.10 3.55 -1.05
CA CYS A 125 -7.91 2.79 -2.29
C CYS A 125 -6.61 3.25 -2.98
N TYR A 126 -5.62 2.35 -3.05
CA TYR A 126 -4.37 2.58 -3.77
C TYR A 126 -4.39 1.86 -5.10
N ALA A 127 -4.12 2.59 -6.17
CA ALA A 127 -3.97 2.01 -7.50
C ALA A 127 -2.63 1.27 -7.60
N TRP A 128 -2.67 -0.06 -7.72
CA TRP A 128 -1.47 -0.85 -7.97
C TRP A 128 -1.19 -0.96 -9.47
N VAL A 129 -0.04 -0.43 -9.87
CA VAL A 129 0.45 -0.37 -11.25
C VAL A 129 1.73 -1.20 -11.36
N ASN A 130 1.78 -2.14 -12.28
CA ASN A 130 3.04 -2.67 -12.78
C ASN A 130 3.52 -1.75 -13.92
N PRO A 131 4.60 -0.96 -13.74
CA PRO A 131 4.90 0.10 -14.68
C PRO A 131 5.43 -0.40 -16.03
N PHE A 132 6.14 -1.53 -16.07
CA PHE A 132 6.86 -1.91 -17.29
C PHE A 132 6.47 -3.26 -17.89
N ARG A 133 5.85 -4.18 -17.14
CA ARG A 133 5.46 -5.48 -17.68
C ARG A 133 4.47 -5.33 -18.84
N TRP A 134 4.77 -5.99 -19.97
CA TRP A 134 3.86 -6.10 -21.09
C TRP A 134 3.36 -7.53 -21.29
N SER A 135 4.23 -8.55 -21.19
CA SER A 135 3.85 -9.94 -21.42
C SER A 135 4.80 -10.93 -20.73
N THR A 136 4.27 -12.12 -20.45
CA THR A 136 5.03 -13.30 -20.00
C THR A 136 4.87 -14.47 -20.98
N GLY A 137 5.21 -14.25 -22.25
CA GLY A 137 5.17 -15.24 -23.33
C GLY A 137 3.94 -15.16 -24.24
N THR A 138 2.98 -14.28 -23.95
CA THR A 138 1.82 -14.03 -24.84
C THR A 138 2.13 -12.88 -25.79
N LEU A 139 1.84 -13.06 -27.07
CA LEU A 139 1.86 -11.99 -28.06
C LEU A 139 0.49 -11.33 -28.12
N TYR A 140 0.39 -10.11 -27.59
CA TYR A 140 -0.83 -9.30 -27.69
C TYR A 140 -0.86 -8.50 -29.00
N ASP A 141 -2.04 -8.24 -29.55
CA ASP A 141 -2.22 -7.63 -30.87
C ASP A 141 -3.38 -6.63 -30.96
N THR A 142 -3.61 -5.82 -29.94
CA THR A 142 -4.49 -4.66 -30.04
C THR A 142 -3.84 -3.56 -30.90
N PRO A 143 -4.55 -2.51 -31.30
CA PRO A 143 -3.95 -1.36 -31.96
C PRO A 143 -2.80 -0.73 -31.17
N ALA A 144 -2.92 -0.63 -29.83
CA ALA A 144 -1.87 -0.13 -28.94
C ALA A 144 -0.64 -1.06 -28.96
N ASP A 145 -0.84 -2.38 -28.82
CA ASP A 145 0.26 -3.36 -28.85
C ASP A 145 1.05 -3.29 -30.17
N ARG A 146 0.36 -3.13 -31.30
CA ARG A 146 1.00 -2.94 -32.62
C ARG A 146 1.79 -1.65 -32.70
N LYS A 147 1.25 -0.54 -32.15
CA LYS A 147 1.94 0.76 -32.06
C LYS A 147 3.23 0.64 -31.26
N TRP A 148 3.19 0.05 -30.07
CA TRP A 148 4.36 -0.10 -29.20
C TRP A 148 5.46 -0.97 -29.83
N ARG A 149 5.08 -2.09 -30.47
CA ARG A 149 6.05 -2.91 -31.25
C ARG A 149 6.67 -2.13 -32.40
N LYS A 150 5.86 -1.42 -33.18
CA LYS A 150 6.34 -0.61 -34.32
C LYS A 150 7.31 0.48 -33.89
N ASN A 151 7.07 1.08 -32.71
CA ASN A 151 7.92 2.14 -32.17
C ASN A 151 9.16 1.61 -31.43
N GLY A 152 9.34 0.29 -31.30
CA GLY A 152 10.48 -0.31 -30.60
C GLY A 152 10.43 -0.12 -29.08
N TRP A 153 9.26 0.14 -28.51
CA TRP A 153 9.09 0.39 -27.06
C TRP A 153 9.29 -0.83 -26.19
N LEU A 154 9.26 -2.03 -26.77
CA LEU A 154 9.26 -3.30 -26.05
C LEU A 154 10.64 -3.93 -26.05
N LEU A 155 11.08 -4.35 -24.87
CA LEU A 155 12.32 -5.04 -24.61
C LEU A 155 12.02 -6.46 -24.17
N THR A 156 12.55 -7.46 -24.90
CA THR A 156 12.28 -8.88 -24.63
C THR A 156 13.54 -9.62 -24.23
N HIS A 157 13.45 -10.40 -23.15
CA HIS A 157 14.46 -11.39 -22.78
C HIS A 157 13.78 -12.66 -22.25
N GLY A 158 14.11 -13.81 -22.83
CA GLY A 158 13.45 -15.08 -22.53
C GLY A 158 11.95 -15.00 -22.83
N LYS A 159 11.12 -15.33 -21.85
CA LYS A 159 9.65 -15.23 -21.95
C LYS A 159 9.09 -13.87 -21.52
N TYR A 160 9.91 -12.99 -20.99
CA TYR A 160 9.45 -11.71 -20.45
C TYR A 160 9.62 -10.61 -21.49
N THR A 161 8.57 -9.84 -21.67
CA THR A 161 8.61 -8.60 -22.46
C THR A 161 8.13 -7.45 -21.56
N VAL A 162 8.91 -6.37 -21.53
CA VAL A 162 8.61 -5.16 -20.78
C VAL A 162 8.62 -3.95 -21.70
N PHE A 163 7.97 -2.88 -21.30
CA PHE A 163 8.24 -1.56 -21.84
C PHE A 163 9.65 -1.16 -21.43
N ASN A 164 10.47 -0.67 -22.39
CA ASN A 164 11.89 -0.39 -22.15
C ASN A 164 12.09 0.89 -21.31
N PRO A 165 12.50 0.80 -20.04
CA PRO A 165 12.67 1.97 -19.16
C PRO A 165 13.74 2.94 -19.66
N GLY A 166 14.68 2.49 -20.50
CA GLY A 166 15.72 3.30 -21.12
C GLY A 166 15.17 4.37 -22.08
N MET A 167 13.99 4.15 -22.66
CA MET A 167 13.38 5.06 -23.62
C MET A 167 12.59 6.16 -22.92
N GLU A 168 12.86 7.41 -23.32
CA GLU A 168 12.14 8.57 -22.77
C GLU A 168 10.65 8.53 -23.07
N GLU A 169 10.27 8.17 -24.30
CA GLU A 169 8.87 8.07 -24.71
C GLU A 169 8.10 7.01 -23.92
N VAL A 170 8.77 5.95 -23.49
CA VAL A 170 8.20 4.92 -22.63
C VAL A 170 7.98 5.49 -21.22
N ARG A 171 8.98 6.18 -20.65
CA ARG A 171 8.82 6.81 -19.33
C ARG A 171 7.70 7.83 -19.31
N GLN A 172 7.60 8.67 -20.35
CA GLN A 172 6.51 9.63 -20.51
C GLN A 172 5.14 8.94 -20.65
N HIS A 173 5.07 7.84 -21.41
CA HIS A 173 3.84 7.04 -21.48
C HIS A 173 3.39 6.52 -20.11
N ILE A 174 4.31 6.03 -19.27
CA ILE A 174 3.99 5.58 -17.90
C ILE A 174 3.51 6.75 -17.02
N VAL A 175 4.13 7.93 -17.16
CA VAL A 175 3.66 9.16 -16.47
C VAL A 175 2.22 9.49 -16.86
N GLU A 176 1.89 9.46 -18.16
CA GLU A 176 0.53 9.79 -18.64
C GLU A 176 -0.50 8.73 -18.21
N VAL A 177 -0.15 7.44 -18.19
CA VAL A 177 -1.02 6.38 -17.66
C VAL A 177 -1.29 6.59 -16.16
N CYS A 178 -0.26 6.95 -15.37
CA CYS A 178 -0.44 7.28 -13.96
C CYS A 178 -1.27 8.56 -13.78
N ARG A 179 -1.10 9.55 -14.68
CA ARG A 179 -1.91 10.78 -14.68
C ARG A 179 -3.39 10.49 -14.93
N GLU A 180 -3.74 9.63 -15.90
CA GLU A 180 -5.13 9.21 -16.11
C GLU A 180 -5.77 8.67 -14.82
N ILE A 181 -5.01 7.90 -14.03
CA ILE A 181 -5.50 7.33 -12.78
C ILE A 181 -5.70 8.43 -11.72
N VAL A 182 -4.69 9.29 -11.52
CA VAL A 182 -4.71 10.31 -10.45
C VAL A 182 -5.67 11.45 -10.75
N ASP A 183 -5.82 11.85 -12.02
CA ASP A 183 -6.77 12.90 -12.44
C ASP A 183 -8.20 12.39 -12.51
N GLY A 184 -8.39 11.16 -13.01
CA GLY A 184 -9.71 10.62 -13.32
C GLY A 184 -10.42 9.92 -12.16
N TYR A 185 -9.69 9.53 -11.10
CA TYR A 185 -10.23 8.72 -10.01
C TYR A 185 -9.72 9.22 -8.66
N ASP A 186 -10.59 9.19 -7.66
CA ASP A 186 -10.26 9.63 -6.29
C ASP A 186 -9.44 8.59 -5.52
N VAL A 187 -8.35 8.10 -6.12
CA VAL A 187 -7.43 7.19 -5.44
C VAL A 187 -6.66 7.90 -4.33
N ASP A 188 -6.49 7.25 -3.18
CA ASP A 188 -5.73 7.79 -2.03
C ASP A 188 -4.23 7.61 -2.21
N GLY A 189 -3.82 6.73 -3.11
CA GLY A 189 -2.41 6.49 -3.42
C GLY A 189 -2.20 5.68 -4.70
N LEU A 190 -0.94 5.63 -5.12
CA LEU A 190 -0.45 4.82 -6.21
C LEU A 190 0.73 3.99 -5.73
N VAL A 191 0.83 2.74 -6.15
CA VAL A 191 1.94 1.87 -5.77
C VAL A 191 2.45 1.07 -6.97
N PHE A 192 3.78 1.07 -7.15
CA PHE A 192 4.44 0.21 -8.12
C PHE A 192 4.90 -1.09 -7.48
N ASP A 193 4.90 -2.18 -8.24
CA ASP A 193 5.67 -3.39 -7.92
C ASP A 193 7.08 -3.35 -8.54
N ASP A 194 7.83 -4.46 -8.52
CA ASP A 194 9.25 -4.51 -8.80
C ASP A 194 9.64 -5.08 -10.18
N TYR A 195 8.69 -5.24 -11.09
CA TYR A 195 8.99 -5.84 -12.41
C TYR A 195 9.52 -4.79 -13.41
N PHE A 196 10.71 -4.24 -13.15
CA PHE A 196 11.28 -3.15 -13.95
C PHE A 196 11.97 -3.63 -15.22
N TYR A 197 12.84 -4.62 -15.12
CA TYR A 197 13.50 -5.27 -16.25
C TYR A 197 13.23 -6.78 -16.27
N PRO A 198 13.39 -7.45 -17.43
CA PRO A 198 13.40 -8.90 -17.48
C PRO A 198 14.54 -9.46 -16.62
N ASN A 199 14.23 -10.47 -15.80
CA ASN A 199 15.21 -11.08 -14.91
C ASN A 199 16.41 -11.63 -15.72
N ARG A 200 17.64 -11.33 -15.29
CA ARG A 200 18.90 -11.77 -15.89
C ARG A 200 19.11 -11.35 -17.33
N ILE A 201 18.58 -10.19 -17.73
CA ILE A 201 18.91 -9.60 -19.00
C ILE A 201 20.43 -9.33 -19.06
N PRO A 202 21.14 -9.67 -20.17
CA PRO A 202 22.58 -9.53 -20.22
C PRO A 202 23.05 -8.07 -20.06
N GLU A 203 24.26 -7.91 -19.48
CA GLU A 203 24.99 -6.64 -19.38
C GLU A 203 26.14 -6.59 -20.41
N THR A 204 25.93 -7.12 -21.60
CA THR A 204 26.89 -7.19 -22.68
C THR A 204 26.37 -6.50 -23.92
N ASN A 205 27.22 -6.38 -24.94
CA ASN A 205 26.85 -5.81 -26.25
C ASN A 205 25.73 -6.57 -26.98
N ASP A 206 25.38 -7.77 -26.52
CA ASP A 206 24.24 -8.55 -27.05
C ASP A 206 22.90 -8.15 -26.40
N ALA A 207 22.91 -7.26 -25.40
CA ALA A 207 21.69 -6.81 -24.76
C ALA A 207 20.83 -5.98 -25.72
N PRO A 208 19.49 -6.17 -25.74
CA PRO A 208 18.63 -5.50 -26.70
C PRO A 208 18.56 -3.97 -26.51
N ASP A 209 18.95 -3.45 -25.36
CA ASP A 209 19.03 -2.02 -25.04
C ASP A 209 20.46 -1.45 -25.06
N TYR A 210 21.47 -2.25 -25.46
CA TYR A 210 22.87 -1.83 -25.48
C TYR A 210 23.13 -0.62 -26.39
N GLY A 211 22.50 -0.61 -27.58
CA GLY A 211 22.61 0.52 -28.52
C GLY A 211 22.04 1.82 -27.94
N LEU A 212 20.97 1.74 -27.17
CA LEU A 212 20.39 2.89 -26.49
C LEU A 212 21.32 3.40 -25.38
N TYR A 213 21.88 2.51 -24.55
CA TYR A 213 22.89 2.85 -23.55
C TYR A 213 24.08 3.58 -24.16
N LEU A 214 24.61 3.08 -25.26
CA LEU A 214 25.76 3.71 -25.94
C LEU A 214 25.46 5.13 -26.46
N SER A 215 24.22 5.40 -26.85
CA SER A 215 23.81 6.74 -27.30
C SER A 215 23.48 7.70 -26.18
N ASP A 216 23.06 7.18 -24.99
CA ASP A 216 22.60 8.00 -23.87
C ASP A 216 23.74 8.31 -22.87
N ALA A 217 24.38 7.28 -22.31
CA ALA A 217 25.37 7.45 -21.24
C ALA A 217 26.49 6.40 -21.26
N PRO A 218 27.30 6.33 -22.33
CA PRO A 218 28.35 5.31 -22.48
C PRO A 218 29.51 5.41 -21.46
N TRP A 219 29.54 6.50 -20.69
CA TRP A 219 30.54 6.74 -19.60
C TRP A 219 30.11 6.15 -18.26
N MET A 220 28.84 5.72 -18.12
CA MET A 220 28.29 5.10 -16.92
C MET A 220 28.42 3.58 -17.03
N ASP A 221 28.48 2.87 -15.90
CA ASP A 221 28.31 1.43 -15.88
C ASP A 221 26.93 1.05 -16.43
N PHE A 222 26.84 -0.01 -17.25
CA PHE A 222 25.62 -0.34 -17.96
C PHE A 222 24.47 -0.74 -17.01
N GLY A 223 24.77 -1.47 -15.93
CA GLY A 223 23.79 -1.78 -14.90
C GLY A 223 23.34 -0.53 -14.13
N ASP A 224 24.28 0.41 -13.84
CA ASP A 224 23.94 1.68 -13.22
C ASP A 224 23.08 2.57 -14.13
N TRP A 225 23.31 2.56 -15.43
CA TRP A 225 22.45 3.24 -16.39
C TRP A 225 21.01 2.72 -16.36
N ARG A 226 20.80 1.40 -16.33
CA ARG A 226 19.47 0.80 -16.21
C ARG A 226 18.78 1.22 -14.91
N ARG A 227 19.51 1.21 -13.77
CA ARG A 227 18.99 1.71 -12.48
C ARG A 227 18.62 3.18 -12.55
N ALA A 228 19.45 4.00 -13.18
CA ALA A 228 19.16 5.42 -13.38
C ALA A 228 17.90 5.65 -14.25
N CYS A 229 17.67 4.82 -15.28
CA CYS A 229 16.44 4.89 -16.09
C CYS A 229 15.19 4.58 -15.27
N VAL A 230 15.26 3.57 -14.38
CA VAL A 230 14.16 3.24 -13.44
C VAL A 230 13.93 4.38 -12.46
N HIS A 231 15.00 4.92 -11.85
CA HIS A 231 14.93 6.07 -10.94
C HIS A 231 14.26 7.27 -11.59
N LYS A 232 14.64 7.60 -12.84
CA LYS A 232 14.06 8.70 -13.59
C LYS A 232 12.55 8.49 -13.81
N ALA A 233 12.14 7.29 -14.22
CA ALA A 233 10.72 7.00 -14.40
C ALA A 233 9.91 7.16 -13.11
N VAL A 234 10.43 6.66 -11.97
CA VAL A 234 9.77 6.80 -10.66
C VAL A 234 9.74 8.28 -10.23
N ALA A 235 10.82 9.03 -10.43
CA ALA A 235 10.89 10.46 -10.11
C ALA A 235 9.90 11.29 -10.96
N ASP A 236 9.80 11.01 -12.26
CA ASP A 236 8.87 11.69 -13.16
C ASP A 236 7.40 11.45 -12.74
N VAL A 237 7.04 10.20 -12.36
CA VAL A 237 5.72 9.87 -11.82
C VAL A 237 5.48 10.56 -10.46
N SER A 238 6.46 10.54 -9.57
CA SER A 238 6.37 11.22 -8.27
C SER A 238 6.13 12.73 -8.42
N ALA A 239 6.86 13.38 -9.32
CA ALA A 239 6.67 14.80 -9.63
C ALA A 239 5.26 15.06 -10.17
N MET A 240 4.80 14.24 -11.13
CA MET A 240 3.46 14.33 -11.70
C MET A 240 2.39 14.22 -10.60
N ILE A 241 2.49 13.26 -9.68
CA ILE A 241 1.50 13.08 -8.59
C ILE A 241 1.46 14.32 -7.70
N ARG A 242 2.62 14.87 -7.30
CA ARG A 242 2.70 16.06 -6.45
C ARG A 242 2.10 17.31 -7.10
N ASP A 243 2.25 17.42 -8.43
CA ASP A 243 1.70 18.54 -9.20
C ASP A 243 0.19 18.39 -9.46
N THR A 244 -0.29 17.15 -9.54
CA THR A 244 -1.69 16.83 -9.89
C THR A 244 -2.60 16.78 -8.66
N ARG A 245 -2.20 16.01 -7.64
CA ARG A 245 -3.01 15.80 -6.42
C ARG A 245 -2.11 15.69 -5.19
N ARG A 246 -2.00 16.78 -4.45
CA ARG A 246 -1.31 16.80 -3.15
C ARG A 246 -2.03 15.86 -2.19
N GLY A 247 -1.28 14.97 -1.54
CA GLY A 247 -1.83 13.97 -0.62
C GLY A 247 -2.15 12.61 -1.22
N CYS A 248 -2.15 12.45 -2.55
CA CYS A 248 -2.09 11.13 -3.16
C CYS A 248 -0.71 10.52 -2.89
N ARG A 249 -0.64 9.44 -2.14
CA ARG A 249 0.61 8.82 -1.70
C ARG A 249 1.21 7.97 -2.82
N PHE A 250 2.54 8.00 -2.92
CA PHE A 250 3.25 7.16 -3.88
C PHE A 250 4.23 6.23 -3.20
N GLY A 251 4.16 4.95 -3.49
CA GLY A 251 5.04 3.95 -2.94
C GLY A 251 5.52 2.92 -3.94
N ILE A 252 6.47 2.10 -3.48
CA ILE A 252 7.03 1.01 -4.27
C ILE A 252 7.11 -0.27 -3.44
N SER A 253 6.86 -1.42 -4.08
CA SER A 253 6.94 -2.74 -3.47
C SER A 253 8.09 -3.55 -4.09
N PRO A 254 9.35 -3.33 -3.65
CA PRO A 254 10.52 -4.04 -4.16
C PRO A 254 10.61 -5.46 -3.60
N ALA A 255 11.54 -6.27 -4.11
CA ALA A 255 11.86 -7.56 -3.50
C ALA A 255 12.34 -7.39 -2.04
N GLY A 256 12.11 -8.41 -1.21
CA GLY A 256 12.27 -8.32 0.24
C GLY A 256 13.69 -8.09 0.77
N VAL A 257 14.73 -8.48 0.02
CA VAL A 257 16.14 -8.27 0.41
C VAL A 257 16.78 -7.22 -0.50
N ALA A 258 17.36 -6.20 0.11
CA ALA A 258 18.12 -5.13 -0.54
C ALA A 258 19.34 -4.73 0.32
N GLY A 259 20.14 -3.80 -0.16
CA GLY A 259 21.15 -3.12 0.64
C GLY A 259 22.27 -4.02 1.17
N LYS A 260 22.83 -4.91 0.33
CA LYS A 260 24.02 -5.66 0.70
C LYS A 260 25.27 -4.77 0.64
N GLY A 261 26.29 -5.13 1.40
CA GLY A 261 27.59 -4.43 1.36
C GLY A 261 28.28 -4.46 -0.02
N SER A 262 27.90 -5.41 -0.88
CA SER A 262 28.36 -5.52 -2.27
C SER A 262 27.43 -4.86 -3.30
N THR A 263 26.30 -4.26 -2.87
CA THR A 263 25.31 -3.62 -3.75
C THR A 263 25.07 -2.16 -3.35
N SER A 264 23.85 -1.81 -2.97
CA SER A 264 23.43 -0.41 -2.77
C SER A 264 23.74 0.19 -1.39
N ALA A 265 23.97 -0.64 -0.32
CA ALA A 265 24.14 -0.11 1.02
C ALA A 265 25.29 0.93 1.15
N PRO A 266 26.52 0.66 0.67
CA PRO A 266 27.60 1.65 0.76
C PRO A 266 27.35 2.90 -0.08
N LYS A 267 26.66 2.76 -1.20
CA LYS A 267 26.34 3.86 -2.11
C LYS A 267 25.45 4.89 -1.44
N TRP A 268 24.52 4.45 -0.61
CA TRP A 268 23.50 5.29 0.03
C TRP A 268 23.76 5.54 1.53
N GLY A 269 24.88 5.06 2.06
CA GLY A 269 25.28 5.32 3.43
C GLY A 269 24.39 4.67 4.48
N VAL A 270 23.88 3.48 4.20
CA VAL A 270 23.15 2.65 5.17
C VAL A 270 23.97 1.43 5.57
N ASP A 271 23.70 0.87 6.75
CA ASP A 271 24.28 -0.40 7.16
C ASP A 271 23.85 -1.52 6.22
N ALA A 272 24.74 -2.48 5.98
CA ALA A 272 24.42 -3.61 5.11
C ALA A 272 23.35 -4.53 5.74
N CYS A 273 22.40 -4.99 4.92
CA CYS A 273 21.45 -6.02 5.32
C CYS A 273 22.17 -7.36 5.53
N ASP A 274 22.40 -7.73 6.79
CA ASP A 274 23.19 -8.91 7.16
C ASP A 274 22.33 -10.18 7.23
N VAL A 275 21.81 -10.63 6.08
CA VAL A 275 21.15 -11.92 5.92
C VAL A 275 21.87 -12.72 4.83
N LYS A 276 21.72 -14.06 4.80
CA LYS A 276 22.40 -14.91 3.82
C LYS A 276 21.83 -14.77 2.40
N ALA A 277 20.57 -14.41 2.26
CA ALA A 277 19.96 -14.23 0.95
C ALA A 277 20.59 -13.05 0.19
N SER A 278 20.64 -13.13 -1.14
CA SER A 278 21.21 -12.10 -2.01
C SER A 278 20.22 -10.96 -2.27
N ASP A 279 20.76 -9.79 -2.59
CA ASP A 279 20.05 -8.67 -3.19
C ASP A 279 20.03 -8.84 -4.71
N TRP A 280 19.28 -9.85 -5.18
CA TRP A 280 19.20 -10.17 -6.60
C TRP A 280 18.53 -9.06 -7.42
N GLN A 281 17.61 -8.32 -6.82
CA GLN A 281 16.86 -7.27 -7.52
C GLN A 281 17.78 -6.16 -8.04
N TYR A 282 18.84 -5.82 -7.29
CA TYR A 282 19.80 -4.78 -7.69
C TYR A 282 20.54 -5.15 -8.99
N ALA A 283 20.96 -6.41 -9.12
CA ALA A 283 21.75 -6.88 -10.26
C ALA A 283 20.91 -7.45 -11.41
N GLU A 284 19.74 -8.04 -11.12
CA GLU A 284 19.02 -8.83 -12.12
C GLU A 284 17.82 -8.10 -12.74
N ILE A 285 17.20 -7.16 -12.01
CA ILE A 285 16.06 -6.34 -12.51
C ILE A 285 16.30 -4.84 -12.33
N TYR A 286 17.50 -4.45 -11.92
CA TYR A 286 17.96 -3.05 -11.80
C TYR A 286 17.07 -2.19 -10.89
N SER A 287 16.57 -2.79 -9.80
CA SER A 287 15.83 -2.12 -8.75
C SER A 287 16.78 -1.65 -7.65
N ASP A 288 16.82 -0.34 -7.39
CA ASP A 288 17.60 0.28 -6.30
C ASP A 288 16.67 1.07 -5.37
N PRO A 289 15.91 0.39 -4.51
CA PRO A 289 14.92 1.06 -3.66
C PRO A 289 15.53 2.02 -2.63
N LEU A 290 16.79 1.81 -2.21
CA LEU A 290 17.48 2.76 -1.34
C LEU A 290 17.69 4.11 -2.01
N GLY A 291 18.08 4.12 -3.29
CA GLY A 291 18.22 5.34 -4.07
C GLY A 291 16.89 6.08 -4.24
N LEU A 292 15.77 5.37 -4.42
CA LEU A 292 14.45 5.97 -4.51
C LEU A 292 14.02 6.65 -3.20
N MET A 293 14.26 6.01 -2.05
CA MET A 293 14.01 6.61 -0.73
C MET A 293 14.94 7.80 -0.47
N TYR A 294 16.24 7.67 -0.75
CA TYR A 294 17.22 8.75 -0.60
C TYR A 294 16.84 10.00 -1.39
N GLN A 295 16.33 9.84 -2.60
CA GLN A 295 15.88 10.95 -3.46
C GLN A 295 14.52 11.54 -3.02
N GLY A 296 13.84 10.94 -2.05
CA GLY A 296 12.50 11.35 -1.60
C GLY A 296 11.44 11.23 -2.69
N THR A 297 11.61 10.28 -3.61
CA THR A 297 10.66 10.06 -4.72
C THR A 297 9.48 9.18 -4.32
N VAL A 298 9.54 8.51 -3.18
CA VAL A 298 8.48 7.65 -2.65
C VAL A 298 8.14 8.02 -1.21
N ASP A 299 6.85 8.03 -0.87
CA ASP A 299 6.35 8.32 0.47
C ASP A 299 6.46 7.07 1.37
N PHE A 300 6.37 5.90 0.77
CA PHE A 300 6.50 4.63 1.50
C PHE A 300 7.17 3.55 0.66
N ILE A 301 7.73 2.57 1.38
CA ILE A 301 8.30 1.35 0.82
C ILE A 301 7.58 0.13 1.37
N SER A 302 7.23 -0.83 0.49
CA SER A 302 6.52 -2.06 0.86
C SER A 302 7.28 -3.30 0.36
N PRO A 303 8.47 -3.60 0.93
CA PRO A 303 9.29 -4.72 0.45
C PRO A 303 8.59 -6.07 0.66
N GLN A 304 8.70 -6.95 -0.32
CA GLN A 304 8.07 -8.27 -0.36
C GLN A 304 8.83 -9.27 0.51
N ILE A 305 8.69 -9.17 1.83
CA ILE A 305 9.36 -10.06 2.80
C ILE A 305 8.53 -11.35 2.95
N TYR A 306 8.55 -12.19 1.91
CA TYR A 306 7.68 -13.37 1.79
C TYR A 306 8.21 -14.62 2.52
N TRP A 307 9.22 -14.47 3.38
CA TRP A 307 9.76 -15.53 4.21
C TRP A 307 9.22 -15.49 5.64
N GLY A 308 9.23 -16.64 6.30
CA GLY A 308 8.81 -16.74 7.70
C GLY A 308 9.84 -16.22 8.69
N THR A 309 9.42 -16.07 9.95
CA THR A 309 10.29 -15.62 11.04
C THR A 309 11.46 -16.56 11.31
N THR A 310 11.34 -17.84 10.95
CA THR A 310 12.37 -18.88 11.16
C THR A 310 13.10 -19.30 9.89
N HIS A 311 12.96 -18.55 8.79
CA HIS A 311 13.60 -18.92 7.51
C HIS A 311 15.14 -18.88 7.58
N ALA A 312 15.82 -19.92 7.10
CA ALA A 312 17.25 -20.13 7.36
C ALA A 312 18.19 -19.09 6.72
N THR A 313 17.79 -18.49 5.58
CA THR A 313 18.65 -17.56 4.82
C THR A 313 18.08 -16.14 4.75
N ALA A 314 16.77 -16.00 4.93
CA ALA A 314 16.06 -14.72 4.87
C ALA A 314 15.00 -14.66 5.98
N PRO A 315 15.38 -14.67 7.28
CA PRO A 315 14.40 -14.59 8.36
C PRO A 315 13.73 -13.22 8.38
N TYR A 316 12.41 -13.20 8.61
CA TYR A 316 11.60 -11.98 8.55
C TYR A 316 12.11 -10.86 9.46
N GLY A 317 12.34 -11.15 10.75
CA GLY A 317 12.67 -10.13 11.74
C GLY A 317 13.92 -9.31 11.42
N PRO A 318 15.09 -9.92 11.14
CA PRO A 318 16.29 -9.18 10.74
C PRO A 318 16.09 -8.31 9.49
N ILE A 319 15.32 -8.79 8.50
CA ILE A 319 15.02 -8.03 7.28
C ILE A 319 14.09 -6.85 7.59
N ALA A 320 13.03 -7.07 8.36
CA ALA A 320 12.09 -6.03 8.75
C ALA A 320 12.77 -4.92 9.57
N ARG A 321 13.62 -5.29 10.54
CA ARG A 321 14.42 -4.33 11.32
C ARG A 321 15.34 -3.49 10.43
N TRP A 322 16.02 -4.12 9.49
CA TRP A 322 16.90 -3.42 8.57
C TRP A 322 16.13 -2.41 7.71
N TRP A 323 14.99 -2.82 7.14
CA TRP A 323 14.14 -1.93 6.35
C TRP A 323 13.56 -0.77 7.16
N ALA A 324 13.11 -1.04 8.39
CA ALA A 324 12.63 0.00 9.30
C ALA A 324 13.71 1.06 9.56
N GLY A 325 14.96 0.63 9.81
CA GLY A 325 16.09 1.52 9.99
C GLY A 325 16.41 2.36 8.75
N ALA A 326 16.49 1.71 7.57
CA ALA A 326 16.75 2.40 6.31
C ALA A 326 15.63 3.39 5.93
N SER A 327 14.36 2.98 6.08
CA SER A 327 13.21 3.83 5.80
C SER A 327 13.17 5.05 6.73
N ASN A 328 13.43 4.86 8.01
CA ASN A 328 13.49 5.94 8.99
C ASN A 328 14.62 6.93 8.69
N GLN A 329 15.80 6.43 8.27
CA GLN A 329 16.93 7.27 7.87
C GLN A 329 16.57 8.21 6.71
N PHE A 330 15.73 7.76 5.77
CA PHE A 330 15.34 8.53 4.58
C PHE A 330 13.96 9.21 4.69
N GLY A 331 13.26 9.05 5.83
CA GLY A 331 11.95 9.65 6.05
C GLY A 331 10.81 9.03 5.25
N SER A 332 10.98 7.79 4.75
CA SER A 332 9.91 7.04 4.07
C SER A 332 9.18 6.14 5.07
N HIS A 333 7.87 5.94 4.88
CA HIS A 333 7.14 4.96 5.68
C HIS A 333 7.51 3.52 5.29
N PHE A 334 7.47 2.61 6.27
CA PHE A 334 7.76 1.20 6.08
C PHE A 334 6.53 0.33 6.31
N TYR A 335 6.03 -0.31 5.25
CA TYR A 335 4.89 -1.21 5.28
C TYR A 335 5.25 -2.54 4.61
N PRO A 336 5.95 -3.48 5.30
CA PRO A 336 6.37 -4.72 4.67
C PRO A 336 5.19 -5.48 4.07
N SER A 337 5.38 -6.00 2.85
CA SER A 337 4.48 -6.97 2.26
C SER A 337 4.79 -8.36 2.80
N VAL A 338 3.76 -9.06 3.28
CA VAL A 338 3.84 -10.48 3.71
C VAL A 338 2.91 -11.34 2.86
N THR A 339 3.28 -12.61 2.66
CA THR A 339 2.46 -13.49 1.80
C THR A 339 1.66 -14.50 2.60
N LEU A 340 0.41 -14.70 2.21
CA LEU A 340 -0.45 -15.79 2.66
C LEU A 340 -0.39 -17.03 1.75
N GLU A 341 0.32 -16.99 0.62
CA GLU A 341 0.47 -18.17 -0.26
C GLU A 341 1.12 -19.37 0.45
N ARG A 342 1.87 -19.11 1.53
CA ARG A 342 2.44 -20.15 2.37
C ARG A 342 1.38 -21.02 3.05
N LEU A 343 0.13 -20.56 3.18
CA LEU A 343 -0.99 -21.34 3.71
C LEU A 343 -1.33 -22.56 2.86
N ALA A 344 -0.99 -22.51 1.57
CA ALA A 344 -1.16 -23.64 0.65
C ALA A 344 -0.03 -24.68 0.75
N LYS A 345 1.03 -24.40 1.54
CA LYS A 345 2.25 -25.22 1.64
C LYS A 345 2.65 -25.40 3.11
N GLY A 346 3.00 -26.63 3.50
CA GLY A 346 3.47 -26.94 4.86
C GLY A 346 2.38 -26.93 5.93
N ASP A 347 2.77 -26.65 7.19
CA ASP A 347 1.83 -26.59 8.31
C ASP A 347 1.06 -25.27 8.30
N ARG A 348 -0.24 -25.36 8.02
CA ARG A 348 -1.14 -24.22 7.96
C ARG A 348 -1.27 -23.49 9.30
N ARG A 349 -1.29 -24.22 10.44
CA ARG A 349 -1.39 -23.60 11.78
C ARG A 349 -0.16 -22.81 12.08
N GLU A 350 1.02 -23.36 11.79
CA GLU A 350 2.29 -22.66 11.95
C GLU A 350 2.38 -21.42 11.05
N ASN A 351 1.93 -21.50 9.79
CA ASN A 351 1.92 -20.35 8.90
C ASN A 351 0.97 -19.24 9.38
N ILE A 352 -0.17 -19.57 10.00
CA ILE A 352 -1.08 -18.60 10.63
C ILE A 352 -0.42 -17.97 11.86
N ALA A 353 0.21 -18.77 12.71
CA ALA A 353 0.93 -18.29 13.89
C ALA A 353 2.12 -17.39 13.48
N ASP A 354 2.80 -17.75 12.40
CA ASP A 354 3.91 -16.97 11.84
C ASP A 354 3.47 -15.59 11.34
N LEU A 355 2.32 -15.49 10.67
CA LEU A 355 1.72 -14.19 10.32
C LEU A 355 1.55 -13.32 11.55
N GLY A 356 1.05 -13.90 12.66
CA GLY A 356 0.92 -13.20 13.93
C GLY A 356 2.25 -12.66 14.42
N ARG A 357 3.30 -13.48 14.41
CA ARG A 357 4.67 -13.07 14.82
C ARG A 357 5.23 -11.98 13.90
N GLN A 358 4.92 -12.01 12.59
CA GLN A 358 5.34 -10.96 11.65
C GLN A 358 4.70 -9.62 11.97
N ILE A 359 3.39 -9.60 12.27
CA ILE A 359 2.70 -8.37 12.70
C ILE A 359 3.28 -7.85 14.03
N ASP A 360 3.47 -8.73 15.02
CA ASP A 360 3.99 -8.36 16.32
C ASP A 360 5.45 -7.84 16.21
N CYS A 361 6.28 -8.49 15.37
CA CYS A 361 7.65 -8.06 15.08
C CYS A 361 7.65 -6.68 14.41
N ASN A 362 6.77 -6.45 13.42
CA ASN A 362 6.70 -5.18 12.73
C ASN A 362 6.34 -4.02 13.67
N ARG A 363 5.41 -4.24 14.59
CA ARG A 363 5.07 -3.26 15.62
C ARG A 363 6.22 -2.96 16.57
N ALA A 364 7.03 -3.99 16.92
CA ALA A 364 8.19 -3.84 17.80
C ALA A 364 9.37 -3.10 17.14
N GLU A 365 9.55 -3.25 15.83
CA GLU A 365 10.64 -2.61 15.06
C GLU A 365 10.25 -1.25 14.47
N SER A 366 8.97 -0.90 14.50
CA SER A 366 8.49 0.36 13.93
C SER A 366 8.89 1.54 14.80
N LEU A 367 9.45 2.56 14.16
CA LEU A 367 9.88 3.80 14.79
C LEU A 367 8.89 4.91 14.42
N ASP A 368 8.68 5.86 15.35
CA ASP A 368 7.93 7.12 15.14
C ASP A 368 6.52 6.97 14.52
N GLY A 369 5.82 5.85 14.78
CA GLY A 369 4.46 5.64 14.30
C GLY A 369 4.32 5.28 12.83
N ASN A 370 5.42 5.04 12.13
CA ASN A 370 5.48 4.64 10.72
C ASN A 370 5.08 3.20 10.43
N GLN A 371 4.36 2.57 11.32
CA GLN A 371 4.11 1.15 11.27
C GLN A 371 2.99 0.79 10.30
N GLY A 372 3.09 -0.41 9.75
CA GLY A 372 2.05 -0.97 8.92
C GLY A 372 2.45 -2.34 8.38
N ILE A 373 1.57 -2.92 7.61
CA ILE A 373 1.77 -4.18 6.90
C ILE A 373 0.82 -4.22 5.71
N ILE A 374 1.26 -4.79 4.58
CA ILE A 374 0.39 -5.06 3.44
C ILE A 374 0.39 -6.56 3.16
N ILE A 375 -0.77 -7.18 3.15
CA ILE A 375 -0.92 -8.63 3.06
C ILE A 375 -1.16 -9.07 1.62
N TYR A 376 -0.31 -9.89 1.07
CA TYR A 376 -0.48 -10.57 -0.22
C TYR A 376 -1.02 -11.99 0.03
N SER A 377 -2.27 -12.33 -0.30
CA SER A 377 -3.21 -11.50 -0.99
C SER A 377 -4.63 -11.72 -0.46
N ALA A 378 -5.56 -10.91 -0.95
CA ALA A 378 -6.95 -10.86 -0.51
C ALA A 378 -7.68 -12.21 -0.52
N LYS A 379 -7.35 -13.08 -1.46
CA LYS A 379 -7.89 -14.44 -1.60
C LYS A 379 -7.84 -15.26 -0.31
N PHE A 380 -6.80 -15.08 0.49
CA PHE A 380 -6.54 -15.90 1.68
C PHE A 380 -6.91 -15.21 3.00
N VAL A 381 -7.39 -13.97 2.98
CA VAL A 381 -7.69 -13.19 4.20
C VAL A 381 -8.72 -13.89 5.08
N GLY A 382 -9.73 -14.55 4.50
CA GLY A 382 -10.70 -15.33 5.25
C GLY A 382 -10.09 -16.47 6.06
N ASP A 383 -9.02 -17.05 5.57
CA ASP A 383 -8.32 -18.18 6.20
C ASP A 383 -7.56 -17.81 7.47
N VAL A 384 -7.21 -16.54 7.61
CA VAL A 384 -6.45 -15.97 8.73
C VAL A 384 -7.28 -15.01 9.60
N ALA A 385 -8.60 -14.95 9.38
CA ALA A 385 -9.49 -14.00 10.04
C ALA A 385 -9.40 -14.02 11.58
N GLY A 386 -9.21 -15.18 12.18
CA GLY A 386 -8.99 -15.29 13.64
C GLY A 386 -7.73 -14.56 14.09
N CYS A 387 -6.61 -14.83 13.45
CA CYS A 387 -5.32 -14.18 13.73
C CYS A 387 -5.40 -12.65 13.55
N LEU A 388 -6.11 -12.19 12.52
CA LEU A 388 -6.28 -10.76 12.25
C LEU A 388 -7.20 -10.09 13.27
N ARG A 389 -8.33 -10.69 13.68
CA ARG A 389 -9.20 -10.14 14.74
C ARG A 389 -8.47 -9.93 16.06
N ASP A 390 -7.57 -10.84 16.42
CA ASP A 390 -6.78 -10.73 17.64
C ASP A 390 -5.81 -9.52 17.58
N ARG A 391 -5.28 -9.18 16.40
CA ARG A 391 -4.27 -8.13 16.22
C ARG A 391 -4.83 -6.82 15.72
N PHE A 392 -5.86 -6.86 14.93
CA PHE A 392 -6.60 -5.69 14.41
C PHE A 392 -7.91 -5.53 15.22
N ALA A 393 -7.81 -5.63 16.56
CA ALA A 393 -8.97 -5.68 17.45
C ALA A 393 -9.86 -4.42 17.39
N HIS A 394 -9.26 -3.27 17.06
CA HIS A 394 -9.96 -1.99 16.91
C HIS A 394 -9.64 -1.37 15.56
N PRO A 395 -10.50 -0.50 15.02
CA PRO A 395 -10.16 0.32 13.85
C PRO A 395 -8.84 1.08 14.06
N SER A 396 -8.16 1.40 12.98
CA SER A 396 -6.90 2.14 13.00
C SER A 396 -6.92 3.21 11.91
N LEU A 397 -6.09 4.23 12.06
CA LEU A 397 -5.81 5.25 11.07
C LEU A 397 -4.50 4.89 10.36
N THR A 398 -4.32 5.37 9.14
CA THR A 398 -3.01 5.29 8.49
C THR A 398 -2.04 6.27 9.16
N PRO A 399 -0.71 5.99 9.17
CA PRO A 399 0.29 6.89 9.72
C PRO A 399 0.31 8.26 9.04
N VAL A 400 0.64 9.31 9.79
CA VAL A 400 0.74 10.68 9.27
C VAL A 400 1.95 10.81 8.35
N VAL A 401 1.75 11.32 7.13
CA VAL A 401 2.82 11.60 6.17
C VAL A 401 3.39 12.99 6.42
N ALA A 402 4.66 13.06 6.77
CA ALA A 402 5.35 14.33 6.99
C ALA A 402 5.43 15.16 5.69
N GLY A 403 5.17 16.47 5.79
CA GLY A 403 5.19 17.38 4.64
C GLY A 403 4.01 17.25 3.68
N GLY A 404 3.05 16.37 3.97
CA GLY A 404 1.78 16.29 3.24
C GLY A 404 0.80 17.41 3.66
N PRO A 405 -0.43 17.45 3.07
CA PRO A 405 -1.46 18.41 3.44
C PRO A 405 -1.77 18.38 4.94
N GLU A 406 -1.77 19.55 5.57
CA GLU A 406 -2.07 19.67 6.99
C GLU A 406 -3.54 19.35 7.26
N ALA A 407 -3.85 18.96 8.50
CA ALA A 407 -5.25 18.88 8.93
C ALA A 407 -5.90 20.27 8.88
N PRO A 408 -7.20 20.36 8.57
CA PRO A 408 -7.92 21.61 8.72
C PRO A 408 -7.74 22.18 10.14
N SER A 409 -7.49 23.48 10.23
CA SER A 409 -7.25 24.15 11.52
C SER A 409 -8.50 24.14 12.41
N GLU A 410 -9.68 23.97 11.84
CA GLU A 410 -10.96 24.00 12.54
C GLU A 410 -11.60 22.62 12.64
N ALA A 411 -12.21 22.36 13.81
CA ALA A 411 -13.04 21.18 14.01
C ALA A 411 -14.29 21.21 13.10
N PRO A 412 -14.83 20.05 12.68
CA PRO A 412 -16.08 19.96 11.95
C PRO A 412 -17.22 20.71 12.66
N ARG A 413 -18.01 21.51 11.91
CA ARG A 413 -19.05 22.37 12.49
C ARG A 413 -20.43 21.72 12.41
N GLY A 414 -21.28 22.04 13.38
CA GLY A 414 -22.68 21.63 13.36
C GLY A 414 -22.92 20.15 13.59
N LEU A 415 -22.02 19.49 14.33
CA LEU A 415 -22.16 18.09 14.71
C LEU A 415 -23.48 17.88 15.49
N ARG A 416 -24.29 16.93 15.04
CA ARG A 416 -25.62 16.63 15.60
C ARG A 416 -25.99 15.16 15.38
N HIS A 417 -26.94 14.69 16.16
CA HIS A 417 -27.65 13.45 15.83
C HIS A 417 -28.62 13.68 14.66
N ASP A 418 -28.66 12.72 13.75
CA ASP A 418 -29.59 12.63 12.63
C ASP A 418 -30.12 11.19 12.51
N GLY A 419 -31.16 10.87 13.24
CA GLY A 419 -31.68 9.51 13.38
C GLY A 419 -30.66 8.58 14.06
N SER A 420 -30.25 7.50 13.35
CA SER A 420 -29.22 6.56 13.79
C SER A 420 -27.80 7.00 13.43
N ALA A 421 -27.62 8.20 12.89
CA ALA A 421 -26.34 8.70 12.44
C ALA A 421 -25.91 9.96 13.18
N LEU A 422 -24.62 10.26 13.09
CA LEU A 422 -24.06 11.59 13.30
C LEU A 422 -24.00 12.30 11.94
N ALA A 423 -24.26 13.60 11.93
CA ALA A 423 -24.10 14.44 10.75
C ALA A 423 -23.47 15.77 11.15
N TRP A 424 -22.69 16.36 10.27
CA TRP A 424 -22.01 17.63 10.44
C TRP A 424 -21.98 18.41 9.13
N ARG A 425 -21.40 19.60 9.13
CA ARG A 425 -21.14 20.34 7.90
C ARG A 425 -19.80 19.89 7.35
N GLU A 426 -19.73 19.79 6.03
CA GLU A 426 -18.47 19.54 5.33
C GLU A 426 -17.41 20.56 5.78
N SER A 427 -16.19 20.10 6.00
CA SER A 427 -15.07 20.97 6.36
C SER A 427 -14.47 21.57 5.10
N ASP A 428 -14.07 22.83 5.18
CA ASP A 428 -13.34 23.49 4.10
C ASP A 428 -11.96 22.82 3.97
N GLY A 429 -11.70 22.19 2.81
CA GLY A 429 -10.40 21.67 2.38
C GLY A 429 -9.83 22.54 1.27
N GLU A 430 -8.57 22.32 0.91
CA GLU A 430 -8.01 22.91 -0.31
C GLU A 430 -8.73 22.34 -1.54
N PRO A 431 -8.94 23.13 -2.61
CA PRO A 431 -9.58 22.65 -3.82
C PRO A 431 -8.91 21.39 -4.39
N GLY A 432 -9.66 20.32 -4.58
CA GLY A 432 -9.19 19.04 -5.09
C GLY A 432 -8.62 18.09 -4.03
N GLU A 433 -8.62 18.45 -2.75
CA GLU A 433 -8.28 17.53 -1.66
C GLU A 433 -9.48 16.66 -1.27
N LEU A 434 -9.20 15.36 -1.12
CA LEU A 434 -10.19 14.38 -0.67
C LEU A 434 -10.32 14.43 0.85
N MET A 435 -11.35 15.11 1.35
CA MET A 435 -11.60 15.25 2.78
C MET A 435 -12.22 13.98 3.36
N ARG A 436 -11.74 13.63 4.54
CA ARG A 436 -12.22 12.49 5.34
C ARG A 436 -12.53 12.95 6.76
N TYR A 437 -13.15 12.06 7.52
CA TYR A 437 -13.48 12.32 8.92
C TYR A 437 -13.24 11.07 9.76
N THR A 438 -12.68 11.27 10.95
CA THR A 438 -12.58 10.23 11.98
C THR A 438 -13.73 10.41 12.97
N VAL A 439 -14.34 9.32 13.37
CA VAL A 439 -15.50 9.31 14.28
C VAL A 439 -15.18 8.49 15.51
N TYR A 440 -15.42 9.07 16.68
CA TYR A 440 -15.13 8.46 17.97
C TYR A 440 -16.39 8.35 18.83
N ALA A 441 -16.43 7.30 19.67
CA ALA A 441 -17.43 7.11 20.71
C ALA A 441 -16.76 6.86 22.06
N VAL A 442 -17.02 7.75 23.01
CA VAL A 442 -16.45 7.70 24.37
C VAL A 442 -17.54 7.27 25.35
N PRO A 443 -17.32 6.19 26.14
CA PRO A 443 -18.33 5.66 27.03
C PRO A 443 -18.65 6.57 28.22
N PRO A 444 -19.81 6.37 28.89
CA PRO A 444 -20.15 7.09 30.10
C PRO A 444 -19.08 6.97 31.18
N GLY A 445 -18.80 8.07 31.88
CA GLY A 445 -17.81 8.10 32.96
C GLY A 445 -16.40 8.48 32.54
N VAL A 446 -16.07 8.45 31.25
CA VAL A 446 -14.77 8.91 30.72
C VAL A 446 -14.86 10.39 30.38
N GLY A 447 -14.01 11.23 30.97
CA GLY A 447 -13.93 12.66 30.65
C GLY A 447 -13.31 12.92 29.28
N ARG A 448 -13.48 14.15 28.74
CA ARG A 448 -12.84 14.53 27.44
C ARG A 448 -11.32 14.45 27.54
N ASP A 449 -10.74 14.95 28.62
CA ASP A 449 -9.29 14.94 28.84
C ASP A 449 -8.76 13.50 29.02
N GLU A 450 -9.54 12.63 29.66
CA GLU A 450 -9.20 11.20 29.85
C GLU A 450 -9.32 10.41 28.53
N ALA A 451 -10.14 10.89 27.59
CA ALA A 451 -10.29 10.28 26.28
C ALA A 451 -9.14 10.62 25.32
N MET A 452 -8.28 11.58 25.68
CA MET A 452 -7.13 11.96 24.83
C MET A 452 -6.01 10.90 24.95
N ALA A 453 -5.31 10.68 23.85
CA ALA A 453 -4.15 9.79 23.81
C ALA A 453 -2.97 10.36 24.61
N PRO A 454 -2.27 9.53 25.41
CA PRO A 454 -1.17 10.01 26.28
C PRO A 454 0.03 10.61 25.51
N ASP A 455 0.21 10.20 24.26
CA ASP A 455 1.27 10.66 23.36
C ASP A 455 0.93 11.98 22.64
N GLY A 456 -0.28 12.52 22.86
CA GLY A 456 -0.75 13.76 22.25
C GLY A 456 -1.34 13.58 20.83
N ASP A 457 -1.50 12.35 20.34
CA ASP A 457 -2.14 12.06 19.05
C ASP A 457 -3.68 12.11 19.12
N GLY A 458 -4.22 13.26 19.58
CA GLY A 458 -5.66 13.51 19.63
C GLY A 458 -6.42 12.54 20.55
N ILE A 459 -7.59 12.04 20.11
CA ILE A 459 -8.40 11.09 20.87
C ILE A 459 -7.78 9.69 20.78
N ASP A 460 -7.77 8.94 21.91
CA ASP A 460 -7.23 7.58 21.97
C ASP A 460 -7.93 6.63 20.98
N GLY A 461 -7.14 5.85 20.25
CA GLY A 461 -7.59 4.92 19.21
C GLY A 461 -8.60 3.87 19.68
N ARG A 462 -8.62 3.54 20.97
CA ARG A 462 -9.62 2.59 21.55
C ARG A 462 -11.07 3.11 21.43
N TYR A 463 -11.25 4.41 21.22
CA TYR A 463 -12.56 5.04 21.02
C TYR A 463 -12.92 5.28 19.55
N LEU A 464 -12.03 4.96 18.62
CA LEU A 464 -12.25 5.11 17.19
C LEU A 464 -13.34 4.15 16.70
N LEU A 465 -14.41 4.68 16.13
CA LEU A 465 -15.43 3.89 15.43
C LEU A 465 -15.04 3.61 13.98
N GLY A 466 -14.39 4.56 13.34
CA GLY A 466 -13.93 4.43 11.96
C GLY A 466 -13.70 5.76 11.25
N VAL A 467 -13.47 5.62 9.94
CA VAL A 467 -13.27 6.73 8.99
C VAL A 467 -14.44 6.77 8.03
N THR A 468 -14.81 7.97 7.58
CA THR A 468 -15.80 8.20 6.52
C THR A 468 -15.34 9.32 5.58
N TYR A 469 -15.73 9.24 4.32
CA TYR A 469 -15.53 10.28 3.30
C TYR A 469 -16.76 11.19 3.16
N GLU A 470 -17.84 10.88 3.90
CA GLU A 470 -19.07 11.64 3.92
C GLU A 470 -19.19 12.45 5.22
N PRO A 471 -19.82 13.64 5.23
CA PRO A 471 -20.09 14.40 6.46
C PRO A 471 -21.21 13.77 7.30
N ARG A 472 -21.25 12.45 7.32
CA ARG A 472 -22.23 11.60 7.99
C ARG A 472 -21.62 10.26 8.37
N TYR A 473 -22.02 9.70 9.53
CA TYR A 473 -21.58 8.37 9.97
C TYR A 473 -22.70 7.67 10.72
N ASP A 474 -23.06 6.46 10.32
CA ASP A 474 -24.08 5.65 11.00
C ASP A 474 -23.48 5.02 12.28
N ILE A 475 -24.04 5.39 13.43
CA ILE A 475 -23.65 4.86 14.74
C ILE A 475 -24.62 3.77 15.23
N GLY A 476 -25.62 3.41 14.42
CA GLY A 476 -26.68 2.48 14.80
C GLY A 476 -27.53 3.04 15.95
N ARG A 477 -27.73 2.26 17.00
CA ARG A 477 -28.53 2.68 18.14
C ARG A 477 -27.73 3.61 19.05
N ARG A 478 -28.25 4.83 19.26
CA ARG A 478 -27.68 5.76 20.25
C ARG A 478 -27.71 5.13 21.65
N GLU A 479 -26.56 5.07 22.30
CA GLU A 479 -26.44 4.62 23.68
C GLU A 479 -26.50 5.82 24.64
N ARG A 480 -27.28 5.70 25.72
CA ARG A 480 -27.47 6.77 26.69
C ARG A 480 -26.17 7.08 27.43
N GLY A 481 -25.78 8.36 27.47
CA GLY A 481 -24.61 8.86 28.19
C GLY A 481 -23.28 8.69 27.42
N TRP A 482 -23.29 8.16 26.21
CA TRP A 482 -22.11 8.17 25.35
C TRP A 482 -21.90 9.56 24.76
N ARG A 483 -20.64 9.94 24.62
CA ARG A 483 -20.19 11.13 23.92
C ARG A 483 -19.63 10.73 22.57
N TYR A 484 -19.84 11.58 21.59
CA TYR A 484 -19.28 11.37 20.26
C TYR A 484 -18.36 12.53 19.89
N ALA A 485 -17.32 12.24 19.13
CA ALA A 485 -16.44 13.26 18.58
C ALA A 485 -16.17 12.99 17.11
N VAL A 486 -15.96 14.04 16.34
CA VAL A 486 -15.58 13.98 14.94
C VAL A 486 -14.43 14.93 14.69
N CYS A 487 -13.38 14.46 14.02
CA CYS A 487 -12.29 15.29 13.52
C CYS A 487 -12.32 15.31 12.00
N ALA A 488 -11.94 16.42 11.37
CA ALA A 488 -11.57 16.42 9.96
C ALA A 488 -10.23 15.70 9.83
N TYR A 489 -10.06 14.93 8.75
CA TYR A 489 -8.95 14.03 8.54
C TYR A 489 -8.36 14.25 7.15
N SER A 490 -7.16 14.81 7.10
CA SER A 490 -6.52 15.20 5.83
C SER A 490 -6.05 14.00 5.01
N PRO A 491 -5.74 14.19 3.73
CA PRO A 491 -5.11 13.15 2.91
C PRO A 491 -3.77 12.66 3.47
N SER A 492 -3.03 13.48 4.20
CA SER A 492 -1.80 13.09 4.91
C SER A 492 -2.03 12.34 6.22
N SER A 493 -3.28 12.03 6.56
CA SER A 493 -3.68 11.36 7.81
C SER A 493 -3.50 12.18 9.09
N ALA A 494 -3.46 13.50 8.99
CA ALA A 494 -3.49 14.39 10.15
C ALA A 494 -4.94 14.73 10.54
N GLU A 495 -5.22 14.74 11.85
CA GLU A 495 -6.56 15.07 12.40
C GLU A 495 -6.63 16.51 12.88
N SER A 496 -7.76 17.17 12.65
CA SER A 496 -8.09 18.45 13.28
C SER A 496 -8.41 18.30 14.76
N ALA A 497 -8.61 19.41 15.47
CA ALA A 497 -9.26 19.38 16.77
C ALA A 497 -10.65 18.71 16.69
N PRO A 498 -11.09 17.99 17.74
CA PRO A 498 -12.38 17.29 17.73
C PRO A 498 -13.58 18.22 17.95
N ALA A 499 -14.62 18.05 17.15
CA ALA A 499 -15.97 18.53 17.48
C ALA A 499 -16.66 17.50 18.39
N TRP A 500 -17.18 17.95 19.55
CA TRP A 500 -17.82 17.07 20.52
C TRP A 500 -19.33 17.19 20.51
N LEU A 501 -20.03 16.06 20.71
CA LEU A 501 -21.47 15.95 20.90
C LEU A 501 -21.75 15.17 22.20
N GLU A 502 -22.47 15.79 23.12
CA GLU A 502 -22.90 15.24 24.42
C GLU A 502 -24.19 14.39 24.30
#